data_0fa6a3aa03efe58bc02f481918be6742
#
_entry.id   0fa6a3aa03efe58bc02f481918be6742
#
_cell.length_a   1.000
_cell.length_b   1.000
_cell.length_c   1.000
_cell.angle_alpha   90.00
_cell.angle_beta   90.00
_cell.angle_gamma   90.00
#
_symmetry.space_group_name_H-M   'P 1'
#
loop_
_entity.id
_entity.type
_entity.pdbx_description
1 polymer ?
#
loop_
_entity_poly.entity_id
_entity_poly.type
_entity_poly.pdbx_seq_one_letter_code
_entity_poly.pdbx_strand_id
1 'polypeptide(L)'
;TTASGGHLWLSVIGFFGVTSFLSMWMSNTSTTAMMLPIAIALVGKEYPRMRAYVVLGTAYAANIGGLATAVGSPPNGIAVSALDIDFFTWFKVGFPSAIMMFPLVILAMWVVIRPEKNAMVNQPGGNNNFSMEWNAHAKGSVALFIFTVFCWIFSSQIGHFLGLKQFDRMIAIFITALAPILGLISWKDLEKKIEWGILILFGGGLCLSVILSETGTSKWLATQMIQTIAGSPDWVVIIASITLMIFLTELASNTGSAAILIPVMMALSNQFNPAITYALVFGVGVAATCAFMLPV
;
A
#
# COMPACT_ATOMS: atom_id res chain seq x y z
N THR A 1 -4.32 8.28 23.54
CA THR A 1 -3.82 9.25 24.55
C THR A 1 -3.91 8.69 25.97
N THR A 2 -5.00 8.05 26.36
CA THR A 2 -5.11 7.38 27.68
C THR A 2 -4.13 6.22 27.84
N ALA A 3 -3.92 5.42 26.79
CA ALA A 3 -2.96 4.31 26.78
C ALA A 3 -1.49 4.76 26.81
N SER A 4 -1.18 5.98 26.36
CA SER A 4 0.18 6.52 26.32
C SER A 4 0.59 7.29 27.59
N GLY A 5 -0.27 7.37 28.60
CA GLY A 5 -0.01 8.12 29.85
C GLY A 5 0.31 9.61 29.62
N GLY A 6 -0.13 10.19 28.50
CA GLY A 6 0.12 11.59 28.14
C GLY A 6 1.46 11.85 27.43
N HIS A 7 2.27 10.81 27.17
CA HIS A 7 3.53 10.96 26.43
C HIS A 7 3.27 11.20 24.94
N LEU A 8 3.55 12.40 24.42
CA LEU A 8 3.31 12.80 23.03
C LEU A 8 3.92 11.82 22.03
N TRP A 9 5.18 11.45 22.20
CA TRP A 9 5.91 10.57 21.27
C TRP A 9 5.28 9.17 21.15
N LEU A 10 4.84 8.58 22.27
CA LEU A 10 4.12 7.32 22.26
C LEU A 10 2.78 7.45 21.54
N SER A 11 2.07 8.57 21.74
CA SER A 11 0.81 8.85 21.03
C SER A 11 1.02 9.00 19.53
N VAL A 12 2.09 9.71 19.10
CA VAL A 12 2.41 9.93 17.68
C VAL A 12 2.85 8.63 17.01
N ILE A 13 3.75 7.86 17.64
CA ILE A 13 4.20 6.57 17.08
C ILE A 13 3.03 5.58 17.02
N GLY A 14 2.23 5.50 18.07
CA GLY A 14 1.03 4.67 18.09
C GLY A 14 0.01 5.08 17.02
N PHE A 15 -0.16 6.39 16.80
CA PHE A 15 -1.01 6.94 15.75
C PHE A 15 -0.51 6.55 14.35
N PHE A 16 0.80 6.66 14.09
CA PHE A 16 1.39 6.20 12.84
C PHE A 16 1.25 4.68 12.65
N GLY A 17 1.44 3.91 13.74
CA GLY A 17 1.23 2.45 13.72
C GLY A 17 -0.21 2.07 13.36
N VAL A 18 -1.19 2.73 13.94
CA VAL A 18 -2.61 2.53 13.59
C VAL A 18 -2.89 2.94 12.15
N THR A 19 -2.33 4.07 11.69
CA THR A 19 -2.46 4.54 10.31
C THR A 19 -1.90 3.49 9.34
N SER A 20 -0.68 3.00 9.59
CA SER A 20 -0.07 1.94 8.77
C SER A 20 -0.90 0.66 8.78
N PHE A 21 -1.39 0.24 9.94
CA PHE A 21 -2.23 -0.96 10.04
C PHE A 21 -3.53 -0.85 9.24
N LEU A 22 -4.20 0.30 9.30
CA LEU A 22 -5.42 0.53 8.51
C LEU A 22 -5.12 0.55 7.01
N SER A 23 -4.00 1.16 6.61
CA SER A 23 -3.61 1.24 5.21
C SER A 23 -3.20 -0.10 4.59
N MET A 24 -2.92 -1.12 5.39
CA MET A 24 -2.74 -2.49 4.89
C MET A 24 -3.99 -3.02 4.19
N TRP A 25 -5.18 -2.51 4.53
CA TRP A 25 -6.49 -3.01 4.10
C TRP A 25 -7.32 -2.00 3.31
N MET A 26 -6.86 -0.76 3.25
CA MET A 26 -7.53 0.36 2.59
C MET A 26 -6.54 1.10 1.70
N SER A 27 -7.04 1.86 0.70
CA SER A 27 -6.14 2.70 -0.10
C SER A 27 -5.43 3.75 0.77
N ASN A 28 -4.17 4.05 0.42
CA ASN A 28 -3.34 5.03 1.13
C ASN A 28 -4.05 6.39 1.22
N THR A 29 -4.69 6.81 0.13
CA THR A 29 -5.44 8.07 0.05
C THR A 29 -6.62 8.09 1.02
N SER A 30 -7.44 7.02 1.04
CA SER A 30 -8.59 6.92 1.94
C SER A 30 -8.14 6.89 3.40
N THR A 31 -7.09 6.14 3.71
CA THR A 31 -6.52 6.07 5.07
C THR A 31 -6.00 7.44 5.49
N THR A 32 -5.23 8.11 4.64
CA THR A 32 -4.71 9.45 4.93
C THR A 32 -5.84 10.45 5.15
N ALA A 33 -6.83 10.49 4.27
CA ALA A 33 -7.97 11.40 4.39
C ALA A 33 -8.77 11.19 5.70
N MET A 34 -8.93 9.93 6.13
CA MET A 34 -9.60 9.59 7.38
C MET A 34 -8.78 9.98 8.61
N MET A 35 -7.47 9.77 8.57
CA MET A 35 -6.59 9.99 9.72
C MET A 35 -6.10 11.45 9.84
N LEU A 36 -6.11 12.22 8.75
CA LEU A 36 -5.63 13.59 8.73
C LEU A 36 -6.34 14.54 9.72
N PRO A 37 -7.67 14.55 9.86
CA PRO A 37 -8.34 15.38 10.88
C PRO A 37 -7.88 15.04 12.30
N ILE A 38 -7.63 13.76 12.60
CA ILE A 38 -7.13 13.30 13.89
C ILE A 38 -5.69 13.76 14.08
N ALA A 39 -4.85 13.67 13.06
CA ALA A 39 -3.47 14.16 13.05
C ALA A 39 -3.41 15.65 13.40
N ILE A 40 -4.26 16.46 12.75
CA ILE A 40 -4.36 17.90 12.96
C ILE A 40 -4.83 18.23 14.39
N ALA A 41 -5.74 17.44 14.94
CA ALA A 41 -6.27 17.64 16.29
C ALA A 41 -5.29 17.18 17.39
N LEU A 42 -4.34 16.29 17.06
CA LEU A 42 -3.41 15.69 18.02
C LEU A 42 -2.40 16.72 18.57
N VAL A 43 -2.00 17.71 17.76
CA VAL A 43 -0.96 18.69 18.09
C VAL A 43 -1.48 20.12 17.92
N GLY A 44 -1.25 20.96 18.93
CA GLY A 44 -1.63 22.36 18.93
C GLY A 44 -0.94 23.16 17.83
N LYS A 45 -1.55 24.31 17.46
CA LYS A 45 -1.03 25.21 16.42
C LYS A 45 0.27 25.90 16.81
N GLU A 46 0.56 25.94 18.10
CA GLU A 46 1.77 26.53 18.69
C GLU A 46 3.05 25.72 18.40
N TYR A 47 2.92 24.46 17.92
CA TYR A 47 4.03 23.58 17.59
C TYR A 47 4.05 23.27 16.06
N PRO A 48 4.47 24.21 15.20
CA PRO A 48 4.33 24.08 13.76
C PRO A 48 5.15 22.92 13.16
N ARG A 49 6.36 22.65 13.68
CA ARG A 49 7.22 21.56 13.19
C ARG A 49 6.67 20.19 13.62
N MET A 50 6.23 20.05 14.87
CA MET A 50 5.58 18.81 15.32
C MET A 50 4.29 18.55 14.55
N ARG A 51 3.52 19.58 14.27
CA ARG A 51 2.30 19.47 13.46
C ARG A 51 2.62 19.03 12.02
N ALA A 52 3.63 19.63 11.39
CA ALA A 52 4.11 19.19 10.08
C ALA A 52 4.58 17.73 10.10
N TYR A 53 5.33 17.34 11.15
CA TYR A 53 5.80 15.98 11.35
C TYR A 53 4.64 14.96 11.44
N VAL A 54 3.60 15.30 12.21
CA VAL A 54 2.43 14.40 12.38
C VAL A 54 1.59 14.33 11.11
N VAL A 55 1.38 15.46 10.43
CA VAL A 55 0.59 15.51 9.18
C VAL A 55 1.29 14.75 8.05
N LEU A 56 2.55 15.06 7.78
CA LEU A 56 3.32 14.34 6.76
C LEU A 56 3.53 12.88 7.14
N GLY A 57 3.80 12.60 8.41
CA GLY A 57 3.95 11.24 8.92
C GLY A 57 2.70 10.39 8.76
N THR A 58 1.51 11.00 8.76
CA THR A 58 0.26 10.29 8.46
C THR A 58 0.26 9.76 7.02
N ALA A 59 0.63 10.59 6.05
CA ALA A 59 0.69 10.18 4.65
C ALA A 59 1.78 9.10 4.43
N TYR A 60 2.95 9.29 5.02
CA TYR A 60 4.05 8.33 4.90
C TYR A 60 3.74 7.02 5.61
N ALA A 61 3.13 7.06 6.79
CA ALA A 61 2.69 5.86 7.50
C ALA A 61 1.62 5.10 6.70
N ALA A 62 0.72 5.80 6.01
CA ALA A 62 -0.25 5.17 5.12
C ALA A 62 0.45 4.51 3.92
N ASN A 63 1.38 5.19 3.25
CA ASN A 63 2.12 4.62 2.12
C ASN A 63 2.90 3.36 2.52
N ILE A 64 3.61 3.41 3.66
CA ILE A 64 4.37 2.25 4.16
C ILE A 64 3.44 1.11 4.56
N GLY A 65 2.34 1.41 5.25
CA GLY A 65 1.35 0.40 5.62
C GLY A 65 0.78 -0.32 4.40
N GLY A 66 0.46 0.44 3.35
CA GLY A 66 -0.05 -0.09 2.08
C GLY A 66 0.87 -1.08 1.38
N LEU A 67 2.19 -1.08 1.65
CA LEU A 67 3.12 -2.06 1.10
C LEU A 67 2.90 -3.48 1.63
N ALA A 68 2.39 -3.59 2.84
CA ALA A 68 2.39 -4.85 3.58
C ALA A 68 1.52 -5.94 2.95
N THR A 69 0.44 -5.57 2.26
CA THR A 69 -0.48 -6.53 1.64
C THR A 69 -0.68 -6.28 0.15
N ALA A 70 -1.12 -7.29 -0.57
CA ALA A 70 -1.45 -7.19 -1.99
C ALA A 70 -2.58 -6.19 -2.28
N VAL A 71 -3.47 -5.95 -1.32
CA VAL A 71 -4.65 -5.08 -1.46
C VAL A 71 -4.46 -3.67 -0.90
N GLY A 72 -3.39 -3.44 -0.12
CA GLY A 72 -3.14 -2.15 0.52
C GLY A 72 -2.78 -1.03 -0.47
N SER A 73 -2.22 -1.37 -1.64
CA SER A 73 -1.91 -0.39 -2.69
C SER A 73 -2.08 -1.01 -4.09
N PRO A 74 -2.65 -0.27 -5.08
CA PRO A 74 -2.82 -0.78 -6.45
C PRO A 74 -1.52 -1.25 -7.13
N PRO A 75 -0.35 -0.61 -6.97
CA PRO A 75 0.92 -1.13 -7.48
C PRO A 75 1.25 -2.55 -7.04
N ASN A 76 0.91 -2.91 -5.78
CA ASN A 76 1.13 -4.26 -5.27
C ASN A 76 0.28 -5.28 -6.06
N GLY A 77 -0.99 -4.95 -6.33
CA GLY A 77 -1.88 -5.78 -7.12
C GLY A 77 -1.38 -6.00 -8.55
N ILE A 78 -0.79 -4.97 -9.18
CA ILE A 78 -0.16 -5.08 -10.50
C ILE A 78 1.05 -6.03 -10.43
N ALA A 79 1.92 -5.88 -9.43
CA ALA A 79 3.08 -6.75 -9.25
C ALA A 79 2.67 -8.20 -8.95
N VAL A 80 1.70 -8.41 -8.07
CA VAL A 80 1.12 -9.72 -7.73
C VAL A 80 0.55 -10.41 -8.98
N SER A 81 -0.18 -9.66 -9.81
CA SER A 81 -0.73 -10.16 -11.06
C SER A 81 0.36 -10.50 -12.08
N ALA A 82 1.38 -9.66 -12.21
CA ALA A 82 2.50 -9.86 -13.13
C ALA A 82 3.36 -11.08 -12.75
N LEU A 83 3.57 -11.30 -11.46
CA LEU A 83 4.34 -12.44 -10.94
C LEU A 83 3.50 -13.73 -10.81
N ASP A 84 2.20 -13.65 -11.01
CA ASP A 84 1.21 -14.74 -10.80
C ASP A 84 1.35 -15.39 -9.40
N ILE A 85 1.51 -14.56 -8.38
CA ILE A 85 1.62 -14.98 -6.98
C ILE A 85 0.30 -14.72 -6.23
N ASP A 86 0.12 -15.43 -5.12
CA ASP A 86 -1.04 -15.26 -4.24
C ASP A 86 -0.82 -14.14 -3.18
N PHE A 87 -1.90 -13.78 -2.49
CA PHE A 87 -1.90 -12.79 -1.42
C PHE A 87 -0.86 -13.09 -0.34
N PHE A 88 -0.76 -14.36 0.09
CA PHE A 88 0.13 -14.73 1.19
C PHE A 88 1.61 -14.68 0.79
N THR A 89 1.92 -15.02 -0.46
CA THR A 89 3.28 -14.90 -1.00
C THR A 89 3.75 -13.45 -1.02
N TRP A 90 2.87 -12.52 -1.42
CA TRP A 90 3.18 -11.08 -1.29
C TRP A 90 3.37 -10.68 0.17
N PHE A 91 2.45 -11.10 1.07
CA PHE A 91 2.49 -10.73 2.48
C PHE A 91 3.80 -11.12 3.18
N LYS A 92 4.36 -12.30 2.85
CA LYS A 92 5.64 -12.78 3.40
C LYS A 92 6.81 -11.84 3.15
N VAL A 93 6.76 -11.04 2.09
CA VAL A 93 7.84 -10.10 1.73
C VAL A 93 7.41 -8.65 2.00
N GLY A 94 6.17 -8.31 1.67
CA GLY A 94 5.64 -6.95 1.84
C GLY A 94 5.54 -6.52 3.30
N PHE A 95 5.04 -7.39 4.17
CA PHE A 95 4.91 -7.09 5.60
C PHE A 95 6.24 -6.86 6.32
N PRO A 96 7.26 -7.73 6.18
CA PRO A 96 8.59 -7.44 6.71
C PRO A 96 9.21 -6.16 6.14
N SER A 97 9.03 -5.91 4.84
CA SER A 97 9.52 -4.68 4.20
C SER A 97 8.88 -3.44 4.81
N ALA A 98 7.57 -3.45 5.04
CA ALA A 98 6.87 -2.37 5.71
C ALA A 98 7.37 -2.15 7.15
N ILE A 99 7.57 -3.22 7.92
CA ILE A 99 8.13 -3.15 9.29
C ILE A 99 9.53 -2.55 9.29
N MET A 100 10.38 -2.90 8.33
CA MET A 100 11.74 -2.34 8.24
C MET A 100 11.73 -0.88 7.80
N MET A 101 10.89 -0.51 6.84
CA MET A 101 10.81 0.86 6.33
C MET A 101 10.16 1.82 7.34
N PHE A 102 9.20 1.37 8.14
CA PHE A 102 8.47 2.21 9.07
C PHE A 102 9.38 3.00 10.02
N PRO A 103 10.29 2.41 10.79
CA PRO A 103 11.19 3.15 11.67
C PRO A 103 12.17 4.03 10.89
N LEU A 104 12.62 3.60 9.70
CA LEU A 104 13.56 4.36 8.88
C LEU A 104 12.94 5.67 8.39
N VAL A 105 11.71 5.62 7.91
CA VAL A 105 11.00 6.82 7.42
C VAL A 105 10.64 7.76 8.57
N ILE A 106 10.17 7.23 9.71
CA ILE A 106 9.90 8.03 10.90
C ILE A 106 11.17 8.73 11.38
N LEU A 107 12.30 8.03 11.40
CA LEU A 107 13.59 8.59 11.78
C LEU A 107 14.07 9.65 10.77
N ALA A 108 13.99 9.36 9.47
CA ALA A 108 14.37 10.31 8.42
C ALA A 108 13.57 11.62 8.53
N MET A 109 12.25 11.52 8.70
CA MET A 109 11.39 12.68 8.92
C MET A 109 11.77 13.44 10.19
N TRP A 110 12.08 12.72 11.27
CA TRP A 110 12.50 13.35 12.53
C TRP A 110 13.80 14.15 12.35
N VAL A 111 14.77 13.62 11.63
CA VAL A 111 16.06 14.29 11.33
C VAL A 111 15.85 15.54 10.47
N VAL A 112 14.95 15.48 9.47
CA VAL A 112 14.70 16.58 8.53
C VAL A 112 13.83 17.67 9.17
N ILE A 113 12.69 17.31 9.74
CA ILE A 113 11.69 18.26 10.26
C ILE A 113 12.11 18.82 11.62
N ARG A 114 12.81 18.02 12.42
CA ARG A 114 13.25 18.37 13.77
C ARG A 114 12.12 18.91 14.63
N PRO A 115 11.09 18.09 14.91
CA PRO A 115 9.90 18.52 15.65
C PRO A 115 10.27 19.00 17.06
N GLU A 116 9.45 19.87 17.61
CA GLU A 116 9.64 20.43 18.95
C GLU A 116 9.57 19.33 20.02
N LYS A 117 10.61 19.25 20.87
CA LYS A 117 10.70 18.23 21.93
C LYS A 117 9.70 18.46 23.07
N ASN A 118 9.33 19.71 23.30
CA ASN A 118 8.44 20.14 24.39
C ASN A 118 6.96 20.25 23.93
N ALA A 119 6.64 19.75 22.73
CA ALA A 119 5.27 19.76 22.27
C ALA A 119 4.41 18.85 23.16
N MET A 120 3.19 19.28 23.42
CA MET A 120 2.23 18.53 24.22
C MET A 120 1.08 18.02 23.35
N VAL A 121 0.52 16.88 23.75
CA VAL A 121 -0.70 16.38 23.14
C VAL A 121 -1.81 17.39 23.43
N ASN A 122 -2.44 17.87 22.37
CA ASN A 122 -3.65 18.66 22.52
C ASN A 122 -4.72 17.72 23.06
N GLN A 123 -5.02 17.86 24.37
CA GLN A 123 -6.15 17.12 24.95
C GLN A 123 -7.41 17.81 24.44
N PRO A 124 -8.22 17.18 23.58
CA PRO A 124 -9.53 17.72 23.27
C PRO A 124 -10.29 17.83 24.60
N GLY A 125 -10.50 19.06 25.02
CA GLY A 125 -11.28 19.36 26.25
C GLY A 125 -12.72 18.94 26.03
N GLY A 126 -13.02 17.72 26.37
CA GLY A 126 -14.34 17.15 26.32
C GLY A 126 -14.28 15.67 26.67
N ASN A 127 -15.09 15.28 27.63
CA ASN A 127 -15.40 13.89 27.95
C ASN A 127 -16.19 13.24 26.78
N ASN A 128 -15.60 13.24 25.60
CA ASN A 128 -16.10 12.44 24.49
C ASN A 128 -15.73 10.98 24.80
N ASN A 129 -16.53 10.36 25.65
CA ASN A 129 -16.63 8.92 25.69
C ASN A 129 -17.13 8.50 24.30
N PHE A 130 -16.20 8.25 23.37
CA PHE A 130 -16.48 7.50 22.17
C PHE A 130 -16.85 6.09 22.59
N SER A 131 -18.11 5.90 23.02
CA SER A 131 -18.69 4.58 23.14
C SER A 131 -18.97 4.10 21.74
N MET A 132 -18.08 3.24 21.24
CA MET A 132 -18.34 2.52 20.00
C MET A 132 -19.56 1.62 20.23
N GLU A 133 -20.70 2.00 19.66
CA GLU A 133 -21.90 1.16 19.72
C GLU A 133 -21.67 -0.09 18.87
N TRP A 134 -21.38 -1.21 19.54
CA TRP A 134 -21.23 -2.51 18.92
C TRP A 134 -22.61 -3.06 18.51
N ASN A 135 -23.24 -2.46 17.51
CA ASN A 135 -24.46 -2.97 16.92
C ASN A 135 -24.21 -4.22 16.05
N ALA A 136 -25.28 -4.90 15.64
CA ALA A 136 -25.19 -6.13 14.84
C ALA A 136 -24.45 -5.91 13.51
N HIS A 137 -24.62 -4.75 12.87
CA HIS A 137 -23.94 -4.39 11.63
C HIS A 137 -22.42 -4.25 11.83
N ALA A 138 -21.96 -3.60 12.91
CA ALA A 138 -20.53 -3.48 13.20
C ALA A 138 -19.91 -4.85 13.47
N LYS A 139 -20.56 -5.70 14.25
CA LYS A 139 -20.11 -7.07 14.51
C LYS A 139 -20.06 -7.91 13.22
N GLY A 140 -21.08 -7.82 12.38
CA GLY A 140 -21.14 -8.52 11.09
C GLY A 140 -20.03 -8.07 10.14
N SER A 141 -19.78 -6.76 10.04
CA SER A 141 -18.69 -6.20 9.21
C SER A 141 -17.32 -6.68 9.67
N VAL A 142 -17.06 -6.66 10.99
CA VAL A 142 -15.79 -7.16 11.54
C VAL A 142 -15.64 -8.66 11.31
N ALA A 143 -16.71 -9.45 11.52
CA ALA A 143 -16.68 -10.88 11.27
C ALA A 143 -16.40 -11.20 9.79
N LEU A 144 -17.05 -10.48 8.86
CA LEU A 144 -16.84 -10.62 7.42
C LEU A 144 -15.39 -10.25 7.04
N PHE A 145 -14.85 -9.19 7.62
CA PHE A 145 -13.46 -8.76 7.42
C PHE A 145 -12.48 -9.85 7.89
N ILE A 146 -12.64 -10.35 9.12
CA ILE A 146 -11.78 -11.42 9.67
C ILE A 146 -11.86 -12.67 8.78
N PHE A 147 -13.06 -13.04 8.35
CA PHE A 147 -13.26 -14.17 7.44
C PHE A 147 -12.52 -13.97 6.10
N THR A 148 -12.58 -12.78 5.52
CA THR A 148 -11.88 -12.45 4.28
C THR A 148 -10.38 -12.57 4.45
N VAL A 149 -9.82 -11.99 5.50
CA VAL A 149 -8.38 -12.07 5.82
C VAL A 149 -7.94 -13.52 6.01
N PHE A 150 -8.74 -14.32 6.73
CA PHE A 150 -8.49 -15.75 6.91
C PHE A 150 -8.45 -16.47 5.56
N CYS A 151 -9.43 -16.24 4.69
CA CYS A 151 -9.47 -16.84 3.35
C CYS A 151 -8.26 -16.43 2.48
N TRP A 152 -7.77 -15.21 2.60
CA TRP A 152 -6.58 -14.75 1.87
C TRP A 152 -5.28 -15.36 2.39
N ILE A 153 -5.12 -15.47 3.71
CA ILE A 153 -3.94 -16.10 4.32
C ILE A 153 -3.85 -17.59 3.94
N PHE A 154 -4.98 -18.27 3.92
CA PHE A 154 -5.08 -19.69 3.61
C PHE A 154 -5.52 -19.97 2.16
N SER A 155 -5.39 -18.99 1.26
CA SER A 155 -5.89 -19.08 -0.11
C SER A 155 -5.32 -20.28 -0.89
N SER A 156 -4.03 -20.52 -0.73
CA SER A 156 -3.34 -21.64 -1.39
C SER A 156 -3.85 -23.01 -0.90
N GLN A 157 -4.01 -23.17 0.42
CA GLN A 157 -4.49 -24.43 1.02
C GLN A 157 -5.96 -24.70 0.67
N ILE A 158 -6.81 -23.68 0.80
CA ILE A 158 -8.24 -23.78 0.52
C ILE A 158 -8.44 -24.01 -0.99
N GLY A 159 -7.71 -23.27 -1.83
CA GLY A 159 -7.76 -23.43 -3.27
C GLY A 159 -7.38 -24.84 -3.73
N HIS A 160 -6.30 -25.40 -3.17
CA HIS A 160 -5.89 -26.78 -3.45
C HIS A 160 -6.96 -27.80 -3.02
N PHE A 161 -7.55 -27.62 -1.82
CA PHE A 161 -8.61 -28.50 -1.32
C PHE A 161 -9.88 -28.46 -2.17
N LEU A 162 -10.27 -27.28 -2.66
CA LEU A 162 -11.46 -27.09 -3.48
C LEU A 162 -11.21 -27.30 -4.98
N GLY A 163 -9.96 -27.54 -5.41
CA GLY A 163 -9.58 -27.61 -6.82
C GLY A 163 -9.71 -26.28 -7.58
N LEU A 164 -9.70 -25.15 -6.87
CA LEU A 164 -9.87 -23.82 -7.43
C LEU A 164 -8.52 -23.13 -7.60
N LYS A 165 -8.22 -22.68 -8.81
CA LYS A 165 -7.08 -21.81 -9.07
C LYS A 165 -7.44 -20.38 -8.73
N GLN A 166 -6.48 -19.60 -8.17
CA GLN A 166 -6.65 -18.18 -7.84
C GLN A 166 -7.83 -17.91 -6.86
N PHE A 167 -7.95 -18.74 -5.84
CA PHE A 167 -9.01 -18.66 -4.83
C PHE A 167 -9.06 -17.29 -4.14
N ASP A 168 -7.92 -16.64 -3.92
CA ASP A 168 -7.80 -15.28 -3.36
C ASP A 168 -8.55 -14.22 -4.18
N ARG A 169 -8.54 -14.33 -5.51
CA ARG A 169 -9.28 -13.43 -6.40
C ARG A 169 -10.78 -13.74 -6.38
N MET A 170 -11.13 -15.01 -6.35
CA MET A 170 -12.53 -15.45 -6.29
C MET A 170 -13.20 -15.01 -4.99
N ILE A 171 -12.53 -15.17 -3.85
CA ILE A 171 -13.07 -14.76 -2.54
C ILE A 171 -13.28 -13.25 -2.48
N ALA A 172 -12.40 -12.44 -3.08
CA ALA A 172 -12.57 -10.99 -3.11
C ALA A 172 -13.87 -10.58 -3.80
N ILE A 173 -14.16 -11.17 -4.97
CA ILE A 173 -15.43 -10.93 -5.71
C ILE A 173 -16.62 -11.41 -4.89
N PHE A 174 -16.53 -12.61 -4.32
CA PHE A 174 -17.60 -13.20 -3.52
C PHE A 174 -17.96 -12.36 -2.32
N ILE A 175 -16.97 -11.88 -1.55
CA ILE A 175 -17.18 -11.03 -0.37
C ILE A 175 -17.77 -9.67 -0.77
N THR A 176 -17.31 -9.08 -1.86
CA THR A 176 -17.88 -7.83 -2.38
C THR A 176 -19.37 -7.94 -2.70
N ALA A 177 -19.80 -9.08 -3.26
CA ALA A 177 -21.21 -9.35 -3.52
C ALA A 177 -21.98 -9.71 -2.23
N LEU A 178 -21.34 -10.45 -1.31
CA LEU A 178 -21.96 -10.92 -0.07
C LEU A 178 -22.27 -9.78 0.92
N ALA A 179 -21.42 -8.77 1.00
CA ALA A 179 -21.56 -7.67 1.94
C ALA A 179 -22.92 -6.91 1.80
N PRO A 180 -23.37 -6.52 0.61
CA PRO A 180 -24.72 -5.93 0.44
C PRO A 180 -25.85 -6.94 0.68
N ILE A 181 -25.69 -8.20 0.30
CA ILE A 181 -26.70 -9.26 0.52
C ILE A 181 -26.97 -9.47 2.01
N LEU A 182 -25.92 -9.41 2.83
CA LEU A 182 -26.03 -9.47 4.30
C LEU A 182 -26.53 -8.17 4.92
N GLY A 183 -26.78 -7.13 4.12
CA GLY A 183 -27.20 -5.82 4.60
C GLY A 183 -26.14 -5.05 5.39
N LEU A 184 -24.87 -5.44 5.30
CA LEU A 184 -23.76 -4.78 6.01
C LEU A 184 -23.36 -3.45 5.36
N ILE A 185 -23.63 -3.32 4.06
CA ILE A 185 -23.45 -2.08 3.30
C ILE A 185 -24.58 -1.95 2.30
N SER A 186 -25.08 -0.73 2.05
CA SER A 186 -26.06 -0.53 0.99
C SER A 186 -25.39 -0.57 -0.38
N TRP A 187 -26.13 -1.02 -1.42
CA TRP A 187 -25.61 -1.01 -2.79
C TRP A 187 -25.21 0.40 -3.25
N LYS A 188 -25.98 1.41 -2.87
CA LYS A 188 -25.68 2.82 -3.18
C LYS A 188 -24.38 3.30 -2.52
N ASP A 189 -24.10 2.86 -1.30
CA ASP A 189 -22.85 3.21 -0.62
C ASP A 189 -21.66 2.48 -1.27
N LEU A 190 -21.83 1.22 -1.64
CA LEU A 190 -20.83 0.45 -2.37
C LEU A 190 -20.47 1.16 -3.67
N GLU A 191 -21.47 1.50 -4.50
CA GLU A 191 -21.29 2.19 -5.78
C GLU A 191 -20.55 3.53 -5.63
N LYS A 192 -20.88 4.30 -4.61
CA LYS A 192 -20.25 5.60 -4.36
C LYS A 192 -18.84 5.52 -3.77
N LYS A 193 -18.55 4.48 -2.98
CA LYS A 193 -17.28 4.32 -2.29
C LYS A 193 -16.24 3.55 -3.09
N ILE A 194 -16.65 2.80 -4.11
CA ILE A 194 -15.71 2.15 -5.03
C ILE A 194 -14.99 3.22 -5.84
N GLU A 195 -13.69 3.20 -5.81
CA GLU A 195 -12.83 4.05 -6.63
C GLU A 195 -12.74 3.51 -8.07
N TRP A 196 -13.85 3.63 -8.83
CA TRP A 196 -13.99 3.10 -10.20
C TRP A 196 -12.84 3.52 -11.12
N GLY A 197 -12.32 4.74 -10.95
CA GLY A 197 -11.17 5.23 -11.68
C GLY A 197 -9.93 4.36 -11.52
N ILE A 198 -9.69 3.85 -10.31
CA ILE A 198 -8.57 2.94 -10.03
C ILE A 198 -8.77 1.60 -10.74
N LEU A 199 -9.99 1.05 -10.74
CA LEU A 199 -10.28 -0.21 -11.44
C LEU A 199 -10.07 -0.07 -12.96
N ILE A 200 -10.51 1.04 -13.55
CA ILE A 200 -10.31 1.33 -14.97
C ILE A 200 -8.83 1.51 -15.28
N LEU A 201 -8.10 2.27 -14.45
CA LEU A 201 -6.67 2.47 -14.60
C LEU A 201 -5.88 1.16 -14.47
N PHE A 202 -6.25 0.30 -13.53
CA PHE A 202 -5.66 -1.02 -13.35
C PHE A 202 -5.92 -1.91 -14.58
N GLY A 203 -7.17 -1.99 -15.03
CA GLY A 203 -7.53 -2.74 -16.25
C GLY A 203 -6.83 -2.20 -17.50
N GLY A 204 -6.75 -0.87 -17.64
CA GLY A 204 -6.01 -0.21 -18.73
C GLY A 204 -4.51 -0.51 -18.67
N GLY A 205 -3.92 -0.53 -17.47
CA GLY A 205 -2.52 -0.92 -17.26
C GLY A 205 -2.24 -2.37 -17.66
N LEU A 206 -3.13 -3.30 -17.30
CA LEU A 206 -3.02 -4.70 -17.74
C LEU A 206 -3.16 -4.82 -19.26
N CYS A 207 -4.09 -4.10 -19.87
CA CYS A 207 -4.26 -4.06 -21.33
C CYS A 207 -2.99 -3.50 -22.01
N LEU A 208 -2.44 -2.40 -21.50
CA LEU A 208 -1.19 -1.82 -21.97
C LEU A 208 -0.03 -2.82 -21.86
N SER A 209 0.05 -3.56 -20.74
CA SER A 209 1.04 -4.62 -20.53
C SER A 209 0.98 -5.67 -21.65
N VAL A 210 -0.21 -6.15 -21.99
CA VAL A 210 -0.42 -7.13 -23.07
C VAL A 210 0.02 -6.53 -24.41
N ILE A 211 -0.44 -5.32 -24.74
CA ILE A 211 -0.09 -4.63 -25.98
C ILE A 211 1.44 -4.45 -26.12
N LEU A 212 2.10 -3.94 -25.05
CA LEU A 212 3.55 -3.75 -25.05
C LEU A 212 4.30 -5.08 -25.23
N SER A 213 3.78 -6.16 -24.68
CA SER A 213 4.37 -7.50 -24.84
C SER A 213 4.18 -8.03 -26.24
N GLU A 214 2.95 -7.99 -26.79
CA GLU A 214 2.62 -8.52 -28.11
C GLU A 214 3.28 -7.72 -29.25
N THR A 215 3.37 -6.40 -29.11
CA THR A 215 4.08 -5.54 -30.10
C THR A 215 5.60 -5.66 -30.04
N GLY A 216 6.14 -6.36 -29.03
CA GLY A 216 7.58 -6.44 -28.79
C GLY A 216 8.20 -5.16 -28.22
N THR A 217 7.40 -4.13 -27.93
CA THR A 217 7.87 -2.85 -27.40
C THR A 217 8.55 -3.04 -26.04
N SER A 218 7.98 -3.86 -25.15
CA SER A 218 8.61 -4.19 -23.86
C SER A 218 9.98 -4.81 -24.04
N LYS A 219 10.13 -5.75 -25.01
CA LYS A 219 11.40 -6.39 -25.32
C LYS A 219 12.41 -5.38 -25.89
N TRP A 220 11.97 -4.48 -26.75
CA TRP A 220 12.83 -3.42 -27.29
C TRP A 220 13.33 -2.48 -26.19
N LEU A 221 12.42 -1.99 -25.32
CA LEU A 221 12.79 -1.16 -24.18
C LEU A 221 13.76 -1.88 -23.24
N ALA A 222 13.47 -3.13 -22.90
CA ALA A 222 14.35 -3.97 -22.08
C ALA A 222 15.74 -4.10 -22.72
N THR A 223 15.83 -4.31 -24.05
CA THR A 223 17.10 -4.42 -24.76
C THR A 223 17.88 -3.12 -24.71
N GLN A 224 17.22 -1.95 -24.88
CA GLN A 224 17.88 -0.66 -24.75
C GLN A 224 18.41 -0.43 -23.33
N MET A 225 17.64 -0.76 -22.31
CA MET A 225 18.09 -0.70 -20.92
C MET A 225 19.30 -1.59 -20.66
N ILE A 226 19.28 -2.85 -21.15
CA ILE A 226 20.40 -3.78 -21.00
C ILE A 226 21.64 -3.28 -21.70
N GLN A 227 21.53 -2.77 -22.92
CA GLN A 227 22.69 -2.21 -23.65
C GLN A 227 23.36 -1.07 -22.87
N THR A 228 22.57 -0.28 -22.14
CA THR A 228 23.07 0.80 -21.30
C THR A 228 23.78 0.28 -20.03
N ILE A 229 23.35 -0.89 -19.53
CA ILE A 229 23.82 -1.48 -18.27
C ILE A 229 24.63 -2.78 -18.56
N ALA A 230 24.97 -3.05 -19.83
CA ALA A 230 25.66 -4.26 -20.24
C ALA A 230 26.96 -4.47 -19.46
N GLY A 231 27.12 -5.66 -18.88
CA GLY A 231 28.29 -6.00 -18.05
C GLY A 231 28.17 -5.57 -16.58
N SER A 232 27.09 -4.89 -16.19
CA SER A 232 26.85 -4.57 -14.78
C SER A 232 26.33 -5.78 -14.00
N PRO A 233 26.69 -5.92 -12.71
CA PRO A 233 26.12 -6.94 -11.83
C PRO A 233 24.60 -6.79 -11.70
N ASP A 234 23.88 -7.89 -11.45
CA ASP A 234 22.41 -7.94 -11.33
C ASP A 234 21.84 -6.94 -10.32
N TRP A 235 22.53 -6.73 -9.21
CA TRP A 235 22.12 -5.76 -8.18
C TRP A 235 22.10 -4.31 -8.71
N VAL A 236 22.95 -3.96 -9.67
CA VAL A 236 22.93 -2.63 -10.31
C VAL A 236 21.64 -2.44 -11.11
N VAL A 237 21.21 -3.47 -11.83
CA VAL A 237 19.96 -3.44 -12.60
C VAL A 237 18.76 -3.25 -11.66
N ILE A 238 18.74 -3.97 -10.53
CA ILE A 238 17.67 -3.86 -9.53
C ILE A 238 17.64 -2.44 -8.94
N ILE A 239 18.80 -1.92 -8.49
CA ILE A 239 18.85 -0.57 -7.89
C ILE A 239 18.48 0.50 -8.91
N ALA A 240 18.97 0.41 -10.14
CA ALA A 240 18.66 1.37 -11.20
C ALA A 240 17.15 1.37 -11.51
N SER A 241 16.52 0.20 -11.57
CA SER A 241 15.08 0.06 -11.81
C SER A 241 14.24 0.61 -10.66
N ILE A 242 14.63 0.34 -9.41
CA ILE A 242 13.99 0.91 -8.21
C ILE A 242 14.14 2.43 -8.21
N THR A 243 15.34 2.94 -8.50
CA THR A 243 15.60 4.39 -8.57
C THR A 243 14.76 5.06 -9.65
N LEU A 244 14.71 4.46 -10.84
CA LEU A 244 13.86 4.94 -11.94
C LEU A 244 12.38 4.99 -11.52
N MET A 245 11.90 3.93 -10.85
CA MET A 245 10.51 3.90 -10.36
C MET A 245 10.24 5.00 -9.34
N ILE A 246 11.13 5.22 -8.38
CA ILE A 246 10.97 6.29 -7.38
C ILE A 246 10.84 7.66 -8.08
N PHE A 247 11.71 7.98 -9.03
CA PHE A 247 11.62 9.24 -9.77
C PHE A 247 10.35 9.33 -10.64
N LEU A 248 9.96 8.22 -11.26
CA LEU A 248 8.75 8.19 -12.09
C LEU A 248 7.48 8.41 -11.25
N THR A 249 7.39 7.77 -10.09
CA THR A 249 6.22 7.88 -9.20
C THR A 249 6.12 9.24 -8.50
N GLU A 250 7.22 9.99 -8.41
CA GLU A 250 7.18 11.38 -7.93
C GLU A 250 6.48 12.34 -8.92
N LEU A 251 6.51 12.01 -10.20
CA LEU A 251 5.95 12.86 -11.28
C LEU A 251 4.59 12.38 -11.77
N ALA A 252 4.25 11.13 -11.48
CA ALA A 252 3.03 10.48 -11.94
C ALA A 252 2.37 9.70 -10.80
N SER A 253 1.12 9.25 -11.01
CA SER A 253 0.45 8.44 -9.98
C SER A 253 1.18 7.11 -9.75
N ASN A 254 1.22 6.65 -8.50
CA ASN A 254 1.83 5.36 -8.11
C ASN A 254 1.31 4.20 -8.98
N THR A 255 0.00 4.16 -9.18
CA THR A 255 -0.67 3.13 -10.00
C THR A 255 -0.28 3.23 -11.47
N GLY A 256 -0.27 4.45 -12.03
CA GLY A 256 0.11 4.68 -13.42
C GLY A 256 1.57 4.32 -13.70
N SER A 257 2.48 4.72 -12.81
CA SER A 257 3.90 4.39 -12.90
C SER A 257 4.13 2.87 -12.84
N ALA A 258 3.45 2.18 -11.92
CA ALA A 258 3.52 0.74 -11.80
C ALA A 258 2.97 0.02 -13.04
N ALA A 259 1.83 0.49 -13.59
CA ALA A 259 1.21 -0.08 -14.77
C ALA A 259 2.10 -0.01 -16.01
N ILE A 260 2.97 1.00 -16.11
CA ILE A 260 3.91 1.17 -17.22
C ILE A 260 5.19 0.37 -16.97
N LEU A 261 5.81 0.52 -15.80
CA LEU A 261 7.15 0.02 -15.57
C LEU A 261 7.21 -1.47 -15.22
N ILE A 262 6.21 -2.02 -14.52
CA ILE A 262 6.21 -3.44 -14.16
C ILE A 262 6.23 -4.36 -15.39
N PRO A 263 5.43 -4.15 -16.45
CA PRO A 263 5.52 -4.94 -17.67
C PRO A 263 6.90 -4.88 -18.36
N VAL A 264 7.53 -3.69 -18.35
CA VAL A 264 8.88 -3.52 -18.89
C VAL A 264 9.90 -4.32 -18.07
N MET A 265 9.76 -4.31 -16.74
CA MET A 265 10.62 -5.10 -15.84
C MET A 265 10.41 -6.60 -16.02
N MET A 266 9.17 -7.04 -16.25
CA MET A 266 8.89 -8.44 -16.59
C MET A 266 9.56 -8.86 -17.90
N ALA A 267 9.52 -8.01 -18.94
CA ALA A 267 10.19 -8.29 -20.19
C ALA A 267 11.73 -8.29 -20.03
N LEU A 268 12.26 -7.39 -19.21
CA LEU A 268 13.69 -7.33 -18.86
C LEU A 268 14.12 -8.61 -18.11
N SER A 269 13.31 -9.05 -17.18
CA SER A 269 13.60 -10.18 -16.30
C SER A 269 13.72 -11.53 -17.03
N ASN A 270 13.11 -11.68 -18.21
CA ASN A 270 13.24 -12.87 -19.04
C ASN A 270 14.70 -13.18 -19.46
N GLN A 271 15.61 -12.24 -19.28
CA GLN A 271 17.03 -12.39 -19.56
C GLN A 271 17.86 -12.76 -18.32
N PHE A 272 17.23 -12.82 -17.15
CA PHE A 272 17.86 -13.10 -15.86
C PHE A 272 17.29 -14.38 -15.21
N ASN A 273 17.92 -14.77 -14.11
CA ASN A 273 17.45 -15.86 -13.28
C ASN A 273 16.06 -15.51 -12.66
N PRO A 274 15.16 -16.48 -12.50
CA PRO A 274 13.84 -16.26 -11.84
C PRO A 274 13.91 -15.53 -10.50
N ALA A 275 14.94 -15.75 -9.68
CA ALA A 275 15.12 -15.04 -8.41
C ALA A 275 15.29 -13.53 -8.60
N ILE A 276 15.94 -13.10 -9.67
CA ILE A 276 16.13 -11.69 -10.02
C ILE A 276 14.83 -11.09 -10.52
N THR A 277 14.03 -11.85 -11.25
CA THR A 277 12.68 -11.44 -11.68
C THR A 277 11.82 -11.03 -10.47
N TYR A 278 11.78 -11.87 -9.44
CA TYR A 278 11.04 -11.54 -8.21
C TYR A 278 11.60 -10.28 -7.54
N ALA A 279 12.92 -10.18 -7.37
CA ALA A 279 13.56 -9.02 -6.75
C ALA A 279 13.30 -7.72 -7.53
N LEU A 280 13.33 -7.79 -8.87
CA LEU A 280 13.12 -6.65 -9.75
C LEU A 280 11.67 -6.17 -9.70
N VAL A 281 10.73 -7.06 -9.96
CA VAL A 281 9.29 -6.71 -10.03
C VAL A 281 8.75 -6.35 -8.66
N PHE A 282 9.13 -7.09 -7.62
CA PHE A 282 8.76 -6.78 -6.25
C PHE A 282 9.37 -5.44 -5.80
N GLY A 283 10.66 -5.23 -6.04
CA GLY A 283 11.34 -3.99 -5.69
C GLY A 283 10.75 -2.76 -6.38
N VAL A 284 10.40 -2.87 -7.66
CA VAL A 284 9.72 -1.82 -8.42
C VAL A 284 8.30 -1.60 -7.93
N GLY A 285 7.56 -2.67 -7.59
CA GLY A 285 6.22 -2.57 -7.00
C GLY A 285 6.21 -1.83 -5.66
N VAL A 286 7.16 -2.15 -4.78
CA VAL A 286 7.37 -1.44 -3.50
C VAL A 286 7.78 0.02 -3.75
N ALA A 287 8.73 0.25 -4.66
CA ALA A 287 9.22 1.58 -4.99
C ALA A 287 8.13 2.52 -5.53
N ALA A 288 7.13 1.98 -6.23
CA ALA A 288 6.01 2.75 -6.76
C ALA A 288 5.20 3.49 -5.68
N THR A 289 5.19 2.98 -4.45
CA THR A 289 4.51 3.64 -3.32
C THR A 289 5.41 4.55 -2.50
N CYS A 290 6.69 4.68 -2.88
CA CYS A 290 7.69 5.48 -2.17
C CYS A 290 7.83 6.91 -2.74
N ALA A 291 6.74 7.52 -3.19
CA ALA A 291 6.69 8.93 -3.57
C ALA A 291 6.67 9.81 -2.30
N PHE A 292 7.83 10.27 -1.87
CA PHE A 292 8.00 11.02 -0.62
C PHE A 292 8.67 12.38 -0.79
N MET A 293 9.13 12.74 -2.00
CA MET A 293 9.94 13.92 -2.24
C MET A 293 9.12 15.14 -2.65
N LEU A 294 8.09 14.97 -3.47
CA LEU A 294 7.28 16.06 -4.00
C LEU A 294 5.89 16.12 -3.35
N PRO A 295 5.36 17.34 -3.12
CA PRO A 295 4.01 17.54 -2.57
C PRO A 295 2.95 17.43 -3.67
N VAL A 296 2.84 16.29 -4.29
CA VAL A 296 1.88 16.02 -5.38
C VAL A 296 0.81 15.04 -4.96
#